data_6d6395fedae135dbbfb060fe834b82fe
#
_entry.id   6d6395fedae135dbbfb060fe834b82fe
#
_cell.length_a   1.000
_cell.length_b   1.000
_cell.length_c   1.000
_cell.angle_alpha   90.00
_cell.angle_beta   90.00
_cell.angle_gamma   90.00
#
_symmetry.space_group_name_H-M   'P 1'
#
loop_
_entity.id
_entity.type
_entity.pdbx_description
1 polymer ?
#
loop_
_entity_poly.entity_id
_entity_poly.type
_entity_poly.pdbx_seq_one_letter_code
_entity_poly.pdbx_strand_id
1 'polypeptide(L)' 'MKTLDMLKPGENAVITGINGQNTSLRRRLLDMGLTLNTKVSLVREAPFGDPIELEVRGYSLTIRKSDAQLIEVK' A
#
# COMPACT_ATOMS: atom_id res chain seq x y z
N MET A 1 12.08 -4.17 -9.00
CA MET A 1 10.71 -4.47 -8.53
C MET A 1 10.22 -3.29 -7.72
N LYS A 2 9.00 -2.80 -8.02
CA LYS A 2 8.50 -1.60 -7.36
C LYS A 2 7.55 -1.97 -6.25
N THR A 3 7.69 -1.33 -5.10
CA THR A 3 6.81 -1.54 -3.96
C THR A 3 6.06 -0.26 -3.63
N LEU A 4 4.98 -0.41 -2.88
CA LEU A 4 4.05 0.70 -2.62
C LEU A 4 4.72 1.88 -1.92
N ASP A 5 5.72 1.62 -1.08
CA ASP A 5 6.46 2.67 -0.38
C ASP A 5 7.29 3.55 -1.31
N MET A 6 7.49 3.11 -2.55
CA MET A 6 8.26 3.88 -3.54
C MET A 6 7.42 4.89 -4.30
N LEU A 7 6.11 4.89 -4.11
CA LEU A 7 5.24 5.88 -4.75
C LEU A 7 5.47 7.25 -4.14
N LYS A 8 5.25 8.27 -4.95
CA LYS A 8 5.26 9.66 -4.50
C LYS A 8 3.83 10.15 -4.39
N PRO A 9 3.58 11.19 -3.56
CA PRO A 9 2.24 11.77 -3.47
C PRO A 9 1.68 12.13 -4.84
N GLY A 10 0.44 11.71 -5.08
CA GLY A 10 -0.22 11.93 -6.37
C GLY A 10 -0.04 10.80 -7.36
N GLU A 11 0.89 9.89 -7.12
CA GLU A 11 1.07 8.73 -8.00
C GLU A 11 0.09 7.62 -7.66
N ASN A 12 -0.24 6.82 -8.67
CA ASN A 12 -1.06 5.64 -8.46
C ASN A 12 -0.40 4.43 -9.10
N ALA A 13 -0.85 3.24 -8.69
CA ALA A 13 -0.30 1.99 -9.16
C ALA A 13 -1.32 0.88 -8.94
N VAL A 14 -1.01 -0.28 -9.49
CA VAL A 14 -1.86 -1.47 -9.34
C VAL A 14 -1.10 -2.51 -8.54
N ILE A 15 -1.75 -3.09 -7.55
CA ILE A 15 -1.14 -4.11 -6.71
C ILE A 15 -0.94 -5.40 -7.51
N THR A 16 0.29 -5.90 -7.52
CA THR A 16 0.63 -7.13 -8.24
C THR A 16 0.98 -8.27 -7.30
N GLY A 17 1.26 -7.99 -6.03
CA GLY A 17 1.57 -9.05 -5.08
C GLY A 17 1.77 -8.50 -3.69
N ILE A 18 1.71 -9.38 -2.72
CA ILE A 18 2.02 -9.06 -1.32
C ILE A 18 3.07 -10.05 -0.88
N ASN A 19 4.25 -9.54 -0.56
CA ASN A 19 5.37 -10.34 -0.10
C ASN A 19 5.29 -10.58 1.41
N GLY A 20 6.10 -11.51 1.87
CA GLY A 20 6.24 -11.76 3.28
C GLY A 20 5.58 -13.07 3.70
N GLN A 21 6.11 -13.64 4.79
CA GLN A 21 5.65 -14.91 5.31
C GLN A 21 4.67 -14.73 6.47
N ASN A 22 4.45 -13.49 6.89
CA ASN A 22 3.53 -13.21 7.99
C ASN A 22 2.09 -13.27 7.47
N THR A 23 1.44 -14.41 7.68
CA THR A 23 0.09 -14.63 7.17
C THR A 23 -0.94 -13.73 7.84
N SER A 24 -0.72 -13.37 9.10
CA SER A 24 -1.64 -12.45 9.81
C SER A 24 -1.60 -11.06 9.20
N LEU A 25 -0.40 -10.55 8.92
CA LEU A 25 -0.24 -9.25 8.29
C LEU A 25 -0.84 -9.27 6.88
N ARG A 26 -0.57 -10.33 6.12
CA ARG A 26 -1.08 -10.48 4.77
C ARG A 26 -2.61 -10.45 4.76
N ARG A 27 -3.23 -11.18 5.68
CA ARG A 27 -4.68 -11.21 5.79
C ARG A 27 -5.23 -9.84 6.14
N ARG A 28 -4.56 -9.13 7.06
CA ARG A 28 -4.99 -7.80 7.45
C ARG A 28 -4.97 -6.83 6.27
N LEU A 29 -3.91 -6.87 5.46
CA LEU A 29 -3.81 -6.02 4.28
C LEU A 29 -4.90 -6.36 3.26
N LEU A 30 -5.18 -7.64 3.06
CA LEU A 30 -6.25 -8.06 2.17
C LEU A 30 -7.61 -7.60 2.68
N ASP A 31 -7.85 -7.70 3.97
CA ASP A 31 -9.10 -7.25 4.58
C ASP A 31 -9.29 -5.75 4.45
N MET A 32 -8.21 -5.00 4.36
CA MET A 32 -8.25 -3.56 4.14
C MET A 32 -8.53 -3.18 2.68
N GLY A 33 -8.62 -4.17 1.81
CA GLY A 33 -8.89 -3.93 0.39
C GLY A 33 -7.66 -3.88 -0.49
N LEU A 34 -6.49 -4.18 0.06
CA LEU A 34 -5.23 -4.16 -0.69
C LEU A 34 -5.02 -5.50 -1.39
N THR A 35 -5.94 -5.81 -2.31
CA THR A 35 -5.95 -7.08 -3.03
C THR A 35 -5.26 -6.94 -4.38
N LEU A 36 -4.94 -8.09 -4.99
CA LEU A 36 -4.31 -8.13 -6.31
C LEU A 36 -5.18 -7.40 -7.34
N ASN A 37 -4.53 -6.71 -8.26
CA ASN A 37 -5.17 -5.97 -9.35
C ASN A 37 -5.97 -4.76 -8.89
N THR A 38 -5.84 -4.36 -7.63
CA THR A 38 -6.52 -3.18 -7.10
C THR A 38 -5.65 -1.96 -7.34
N LYS A 39 -6.27 -0.89 -7.85
CA LYS A 39 -5.59 0.38 -8.04
C LYS A 39 -5.53 1.13 -6.71
N VAL A 40 -4.34 1.63 -6.40
CA VAL A 40 -4.12 2.45 -5.19
C VAL A 40 -3.46 3.75 -5.60
N SER A 41 -3.71 4.79 -4.83
CA SER A 41 -3.06 6.08 -5.03
C SER A 41 -2.41 6.49 -3.72
N LEU A 42 -1.20 7.04 -3.79
CA LEU A 42 -0.57 7.61 -2.60
C LEU A 42 -1.06 9.05 -2.49
N VAL A 43 -1.78 9.35 -1.41
CA VAL A 43 -2.33 10.69 -1.18
C VAL A 43 -1.27 11.59 -0.57
N ARG A 44 -0.65 11.12 0.52
CA ARG A 44 0.39 11.89 1.19
C ARG A 44 1.16 10.99 2.17
N GLU A 45 2.29 11.52 2.60
CA GLU A 45 3.10 10.91 3.67
C GLU A 45 3.02 11.80 4.89
N ALA A 46 3.09 11.20 6.08
CA ALA A 46 3.22 11.95 7.32
C ALA A 46 4.55 12.74 7.29
N PRO A 47 4.69 13.77 8.15
CA PRO A 47 5.87 14.63 8.12
C PRO A 47 7.21 13.91 8.16
N PHE A 48 7.27 12.74 8.78
CA PHE A 48 8.50 11.96 8.85
C PHE A 48 8.49 10.77 7.86
N GLY A 49 7.55 10.79 6.90
CA GLY A 49 7.45 9.72 5.90
C GLY A 49 6.65 8.51 6.34
N ASP A 50 6.13 8.50 7.55
CA ASP A 50 5.43 7.34 8.11
C ASP A 50 4.41 7.80 9.16
N PRO A 51 3.15 7.35 9.09
CA PRO A 51 2.58 6.45 8.09
C PRO A 51 2.28 7.14 6.77
N ILE A 52 1.90 6.35 5.77
CA ILE A 52 1.48 6.89 4.48
C ILE A 52 -0.03 6.74 4.36
N GLU A 53 -0.63 7.70 3.67
CA GLU A 53 -2.08 7.70 3.42
C GLU A 53 -2.34 7.30 1.98
N LEU A 54 -3.21 6.32 1.81
CA LEU A 54 -3.58 5.77 0.50
C LEU A 54 -5.05 5.98 0.23
N GLU A 55 -5.40 6.03 -1.04
CA GLU A 55 -6.79 5.96 -1.48
C GLU A 55 -7.00 4.68 -2.26
N VAL A 56 -8.01 3.90 -1.87
CA VAL A 56 -8.33 2.60 -2.45
C VAL A 56 -9.84 2.53 -2.61
N ARG A 57 -10.30 2.30 -3.84
CA ARG A 57 -11.73 2.08 -4.12
C ARG A 57 -12.65 3.16 -3.53
N GLY A 58 -12.18 4.40 -3.50
CA GLY A 58 -12.97 5.53 -3.05
C GLY A 58 -12.95 5.80 -1.56
N TYR A 59 -12.12 5.10 -0.81
CA TYR A 59 -11.93 5.39 0.61
C TYR A 59 -10.45 5.54 0.93
N SER A 60 -10.16 6.20 2.05
CA SER A 60 -8.79 6.45 2.49
C SER A 60 -8.41 5.50 3.61
N LEU A 61 -7.15 5.09 3.61
CA LEU A 61 -6.60 4.33 4.72
C LEU A 61 -5.13 4.70 4.92
N THR A 62 -4.61 4.42 6.10
CA THR A 62 -3.20 4.66 6.39
C THR A 62 -2.53 3.34 6.73
N ILE A 63 -1.29 3.18 6.29
CA ILE A 63 -0.49 2.01 6.64
C ILE A 63 0.92 2.47 6.96
N ARG A 64 1.63 1.64 7.69
CA ARG A 64 3.04 1.91 7.98
C ARG A 64 3.87 1.69 6.72
N LYS A 65 4.92 2.47 6.60
CA LYS A 65 5.82 2.35 5.46
C LYS A 65 6.44 0.96 5.40
N SER A 66 6.72 0.36 6.54
CA SER A 66 7.25 -1.00 6.59
C SER A 66 6.29 -2.02 5.98
N ASP A 67 4.98 -1.83 6.16
CA ASP A 67 3.98 -2.69 5.54
C ASP A 67 3.91 -2.45 4.04
N ALA A 68 4.05 -1.19 3.63
CA ALA A 68 4.01 -0.84 2.21
C ALA A 68 5.18 -1.46 1.43
N GLN A 69 6.30 -1.72 2.10
CA GLN A 69 7.45 -2.36 1.48
C GLN A 69 7.16 -3.80 1.06
N LEU A 70 6.13 -4.40 1.62
CA LEU A 70 5.74 -5.77 1.31
C LEU A 70 4.74 -5.84 0.15
N ILE A 71 4.23 -4.71 -0.30
CA ILE A 71 3.21 -4.67 -1.35
C ILE A 71 3.86 -4.30 -2.67
N GLU A 72 3.86 -5.26 -3.61
CA GLU A 72 4.41 -5.05 -4.94
C GLU A 72 3.37 -4.38 -5.83
N VAL A 73 3.82 -3.42 -6.64
CA VAL A 73 2.94 -2.66 -7.54
C VAL A 73 3.58 -2.49 -8.90
N LYS A 74 2.78 -2.07 -9.85
CA LYS A 74 3.27 -1.66 -11.16
C LYS A 74 2.51 -0.46 -11.68
#